data_f87aed2374d6559ed9a387d017a795bb
#
_entry.id   f87aed2374d6559ed9a387d017a795bb
#
_cell.length_a   1.000
_cell.length_b   1.000
_cell.length_c   1.000
_cell.angle_alpha   90.00
_cell.angle_beta   90.00
_cell.angle_gamma   90.00
#
_symmetry.space_group_name_H-M   'P 1'
#
loop_
_entity.id
_entity.type
_entity.pdbx_description
1 polymer ?
#
loop_
_entity_poly.entity_id
_entity_poly.type
_entity_poly.pdbx_seq_one_letter_code
_entity_poly.pdbx_strand_id
1 'polypeptide(L)'
;MSSRVIQFDIDQWQAWAPGLASADDWAIWARNPRDLESSEAQPDVSFLPAMQRRRLSRLARMVFAVSTPLATEQMPLVYASRHGETARTFSILSDLAHNEALSPTQFSLSVHNAIIGLWSIQQRDTSEMTALAAEGDGLEHAVLEAAMLLDEGAPAVLVVVAEDQTPPVYAPWISDISFPYAVALLLKPGHDWRLSLETADENSIRAPRPHAIELIRALLDGRHTCTHQWNRRQWTWQRTR
;
A
#
# COMPACT_ATOMS: atom_id res chain seq x y z
N MET A 1 25.99 7.39 -14.27
CA MET A 1 25.64 6.42 -13.21
C MET A 1 24.76 5.36 -13.83
N SER A 2 25.06 4.07 -13.66
CA SER A 2 24.24 3.00 -14.22
C SER A 2 22.86 3.06 -13.57
N SER A 3 21.80 3.25 -14.36
CA SER A 3 20.40 3.15 -13.89
C SER A 3 20.22 1.74 -13.33
N ARG A 4 19.86 1.62 -12.04
CA ARG A 4 19.46 0.33 -11.48
C ARG A 4 18.09 0.00 -12.04
N VAL A 5 18.01 -1.12 -12.72
CA VAL A 5 16.80 -1.60 -13.37
C VAL A 5 16.44 -2.94 -12.77
N ILE A 6 15.20 -3.05 -12.33
CA ILE A 6 14.61 -4.32 -11.92
C ILE A 6 13.51 -4.73 -12.88
N GLN A 7 13.30 -6.04 -13.04
CA GLN A 7 12.30 -6.62 -13.92
C GLN A 7 11.46 -7.64 -13.15
N PHE A 8 10.18 -7.70 -13.48
CA PHE A 8 9.20 -8.58 -12.86
C PHE A 8 7.92 -8.60 -13.71
N ASP A 9 7.01 -9.50 -13.38
CA ASP A 9 5.66 -9.49 -13.91
C ASP A 9 4.66 -9.06 -12.82
N ILE A 10 3.67 -8.25 -13.20
CA ILE A 10 2.47 -8.00 -12.38
C ILE A 10 1.43 -9.01 -12.84
N ASP A 11 1.24 -10.09 -12.07
CA ASP A 11 0.31 -11.16 -12.41
C ASP A 11 -1.15 -10.74 -12.14
N GLN A 12 -1.40 -10.17 -10.97
CA GLN A 12 -2.71 -9.70 -10.53
C GLN A 12 -2.57 -8.45 -9.68
N TRP A 13 -3.66 -7.71 -9.56
CA TRP A 13 -3.76 -6.58 -8.66
C TRP A 13 -5.15 -6.46 -8.04
N GLN A 14 -5.21 -5.84 -6.88
CA GLN A 14 -6.43 -5.42 -6.20
C GLN A 14 -6.24 -4.01 -5.64
N ALA A 15 -7.31 -3.25 -5.59
CA ALA A 15 -7.28 -1.91 -5.01
C ALA A 15 -8.59 -1.58 -4.32
N TRP A 16 -8.50 -0.72 -3.32
CA TRP A 16 -9.65 -0.15 -2.63
C TRP A 16 -9.42 1.33 -2.34
N ALA A 17 -10.44 2.13 -2.57
CA ALA A 17 -10.55 3.51 -2.10
C ALA A 17 -12.04 3.82 -1.88
N PRO A 18 -12.42 4.91 -1.18
CA PRO A 18 -13.81 5.29 -1.00
C PRO A 18 -14.58 5.38 -2.33
N GLY A 19 -15.63 4.57 -2.45
CA GLY A 19 -16.44 4.48 -3.68
C GLY A 19 -15.82 3.69 -4.83
N LEU A 20 -14.67 3.05 -4.62
CA LEU A 20 -13.98 2.17 -5.59
C LEU A 20 -13.60 0.86 -4.90
N ALA A 21 -14.39 -0.17 -5.07
CA ALA A 21 -14.17 -1.46 -4.41
C ALA A 21 -14.08 -2.63 -5.39
N SER A 22 -14.74 -2.54 -6.54
CA SER A 22 -14.74 -3.57 -7.57
C SER A 22 -13.84 -3.20 -8.76
N ALA A 23 -13.44 -4.20 -9.55
CA ALA A 23 -12.71 -3.98 -10.80
C ALA A 23 -13.48 -3.06 -11.77
N ASP A 24 -14.80 -3.17 -11.80
CA ASP A 24 -15.66 -2.34 -12.65
C ASP A 24 -15.65 -0.87 -12.17
N ASP A 25 -15.71 -0.61 -10.85
CA ASP A 25 -15.59 0.75 -10.31
C ASP A 25 -14.28 1.40 -10.74
N TRP A 26 -13.17 0.67 -10.60
CA TRP A 26 -11.85 1.13 -11.01
C TRP A 26 -11.75 1.37 -12.53
N ALA A 27 -12.34 0.48 -13.35
CA ALA A 27 -12.37 0.63 -14.81
C ALA A 27 -13.18 1.86 -15.24
N ILE A 28 -14.32 2.12 -14.58
CA ILE A 28 -15.15 3.31 -14.84
C ILE A 28 -14.39 4.57 -14.43
N TRP A 29 -13.79 4.55 -13.24
CA TRP A 29 -13.03 5.69 -12.72
C TRP A 29 -11.81 6.00 -13.60
N ALA A 30 -11.06 5.00 -14.07
CA ALA A 30 -9.88 5.21 -14.90
C ALA A 30 -10.19 5.94 -16.21
N ARG A 31 -11.36 5.66 -16.83
CA ARG A 31 -11.81 6.31 -18.07
C ARG A 31 -12.17 7.80 -17.88
N ASN A 32 -12.67 8.16 -16.71
CA ASN A 32 -13.03 9.54 -16.36
C ASN A 32 -12.64 9.83 -14.90
N PRO A 33 -11.35 10.04 -14.63
CA PRO A 33 -10.85 10.17 -13.27
C PRO A 33 -11.36 11.44 -12.61
N ARG A 34 -12.11 11.25 -11.54
CA ARG A 34 -12.50 12.32 -10.60
C ARG A 34 -11.60 12.29 -9.38
N ASP A 35 -11.56 13.37 -8.65
CA ASP A 35 -10.89 13.38 -7.36
C ASP A 35 -11.61 12.45 -6.38
N LEU A 36 -10.82 11.70 -5.65
CA LEU A 36 -11.31 10.81 -4.61
C LEU A 36 -11.39 11.61 -3.31
N GLU A 37 -12.58 11.58 -2.72
CA GLU A 37 -12.82 12.30 -1.47
C GLU A 37 -12.62 11.37 -0.28
N SER A 38 -12.21 11.97 0.82
CA SER A 38 -12.22 11.27 2.09
C SER A 38 -13.62 10.92 2.53
N SER A 39 -13.77 9.74 3.12
CA SER A 39 -15.01 9.33 3.76
C SER A 39 -14.73 8.34 4.89
N GLU A 40 -15.73 8.10 5.74
CA GLU A 40 -15.71 7.06 6.76
C GLU A 40 -15.98 5.65 6.20
N ALA A 41 -16.05 5.49 4.87
CA ALA A 41 -16.22 4.20 4.23
C ALA A 41 -15.11 3.22 4.64
N GLN A 42 -15.50 1.97 4.80
CA GLN A 42 -14.60 0.88 5.12
C GLN A 42 -14.81 -0.26 4.12
N PRO A 43 -13.74 -0.98 3.76
CA PRO A 43 -13.88 -2.14 2.90
C PRO A 43 -14.62 -3.28 3.62
N ASP A 44 -15.28 -4.12 2.84
CA ASP A 44 -15.88 -5.34 3.37
C ASP A 44 -14.78 -6.34 3.74
N VAL A 45 -14.81 -6.79 4.98
CA VAL A 45 -13.96 -7.85 5.53
C VAL A 45 -14.83 -8.92 6.22
N SER A 46 -16.05 -9.13 5.73
CA SER A 46 -17.01 -10.10 6.26
C SER A 46 -16.52 -11.55 6.20
N PHE A 47 -15.56 -11.83 5.32
CA PHE A 47 -14.86 -13.12 5.24
C PHE A 47 -14.03 -13.45 6.49
N LEU A 48 -13.72 -12.47 7.33
CA LEU A 48 -13.03 -12.68 8.60
C LEU A 48 -14.01 -12.94 9.75
N PRO A 49 -13.64 -13.79 10.73
CA PRO A 49 -14.44 -13.97 11.95
C PRO A 49 -14.70 -12.66 12.70
N ALA A 50 -15.88 -12.52 13.29
CA ALA A 50 -16.31 -11.28 13.96
C ALA A 50 -15.34 -10.78 15.05
N MET A 51 -14.74 -11.68 15.82
CA MET A 51 -13.75 -11.31 16.85
C MET A 51 -12.47 -10.70 16.26
N GLN A 52 -12.05 -11.16 15.09
CA GLN A 52 -10.88 -10.62 14.41
C GLN A 52 -11.17 -9.27 13.81
N ARG A 53 -12.32 -9.12 13.11
CA ARG A 53 -12.77 -7.85 12.54
C ARG A 53 -12.78 -6.69 13.55
N ARG A 54 -13.12 -6.97 14.81
CA ARG A 54 -13.17 -5.95 15.89
C ARG A 54 -11.79 -5.42 16.27
N ARG A 55 -10.72 -6.13 15.96
CA ARG A 55 -9.34 -5.72 16.27
C ARG A 55 -8.71 -4.90 15.15
N LEU A 56 -9.27 -4.97 13.93
CA LEU A 56 -8.71 -4.30 12.78
C LEU A 56 -9.06 -2.82 12.80
N SER A 57 -8.03 -1.98 12.63
CA SER A 57 -8.18 -0.58 12.23
C SER A 57 -8.73 -0.49 10.80
N ARG A 58 -9.12 0.71 10.35
CA ARG A 58 -9.49 0.91 8.94
C ARG A 58 -8.33 0.55 8.02
N LEU A 59 -7.11 0.98 8.35
CA LEU A 59 -5.91 0.65 7.60
C LEU A 59 -5.72 -0.87 7.46
N ALA A 60 -5.81 -1.61 8.57
CA ALA A 60 -5.71 -3.06 8.55
C ALA A 60 -6.82 -3.71 7.71
N ARG A 61 -8.07 -3.21 7.79
CA ARG A 61 -9.18 -3.70 6.95
C ARG A 61 -8.90 -3.51 5.48
N MET A 62 -8.37 -2.36 5.08
CA MET A 62 -7.99 -2.08 3.69
C MET A 62 -6.93 -3.06 3.20
N VAL A 63 -5.87 -3.28 3.99
CA VAL A 63 -4.82 -4.26 3.67
C VAL A 63 -5.41 -5.66 3.48
N PHE A 64 -6.25 -6.13 4.42
CA PHE A 64 -6.86 -7.47 4.32
C PHE A 64 -7.80 -7.59 3.11
N ALA A 65 -8.59 -6.56 2.82
CA ALA A 65 -9.53 -6.58 1.70
C ALA A 65 -8.85 -6.73 0.35
N VAL A 66 -7.71 -6.03 0.14
CA VAL A 66 -6.99 -6.09 -1.14
C VAL A 66 -6.03 -7.28 -1.24
N SER A 67 -5.55 -7.78 -0.11
CA SER A 67 -4.56 -8.86 -0.09
C SER A 67 -5.20 -10.25 -0.16
N THR A 68 -6.32 -10.48 0.54
CA THR A 68 -6.95 -11.80 0.63
C THR A 68 -7.30 -12.43 -0.73
N PRO A 69 -7.82 -11.68 -1.72
CA PRO A 69 -8.11 -12.27 -3.03
C PRO A 69 -6.88 -12.75 -3.80
N LEU A 70 -5.69 -12.19 -3.50
CA LEU A 70 -4.44 -12.49 -4.21
C LEU A 70 -3.61 -13.57 -3.49
N ALA A 71 -3.80 -13.74 -2.19
CA ALA A 71 -3.02 -14.67 -1.38
C ALA A 71 -3.65 -16.08 -1.38
N THR A 72 -3.56 -16.78 -2.50
CA THR A 72 -4.06 -18.16 -2.65
C THR A 72 -3.12 -19.21 -2.08
N GLU A 73 -1.87 -18.83 -1.84
CA GLU A 73 -0.79 -19.67 -1.30
C GLU A 73 0.03 -18.88 -0.27
N GLN A 74 0.84 -19.57 0.52
CA GLN A 74 1.82 -18.92 1.39
C GLN A 74 2.93 -18.31 0.52
N MET A 75 3.24 -17.05 0.76
CA MET A 75 4.26 -16.33 0.00
C MET A 75 4.81 -15.15 0.80
N PRO A 76 6.02 -14.67 0.49
CA PRO A 76 6.54 -13.45 1.05
C PRO A 76 5.61 -12.26 0.82
N LEU A 77 5.56 -11.37 1.82
CA LEU A 77 4.73 -10.16 1.78
C LEU A 77 5.57 -8.93 2.09
N VAL A 78 5.48 -7.93 1.23
CA VAL A 78 6.07 -6.61 1.46
C VAL A 78 4.95 -5.59 1.65
N TYR A 79 4.85 -5.05 2.83
CA TYR A 79 3.87 -4.03 3.21
C TYR A 79 4.55 -2.67 3.31
N ALA A 80 4.00 -1.66 2.66
CA ALA A 80 4.46 -0.28 2.78
C ALA A 80 3.33 0.64 3.23
N SER A 81 3.62 1.45 4.23
CA SER A 81 2.78 2.57 4.66
C SER A 81 3.70 3.63 5.27
N ARG A 82 3.49 4.88 4.89
CA ARG A 82 4.28 5.99 5.44
C ARG A 82 3.88 6.31 6.87
N HIS A 83 2.58 6.33 7.13
CA HIS A 83 2.01 6.79 8.39
C HIS A 83 1.55 5.66 9.31
N GLY A 84 1.32 4.47 8.77
CA GLY A 84 0.95 3.28 9.53
C GLY A 84 -0.25 3.51 10.45
N GLU A 85 -0.19 2.98 11.64
CA GLU A 85 -1.23 3.04 12.68
C GLU A 85 -1.22 4.37 13.48
N THR A 86 -0.96 5.51 12.83
CA THR A 86 -0.86 6.83 13.50
C THR A 86 -2.14 7.21 14.24
N ALA A 87 -3.33 6.89 13.69
CA ALA A 87 -4.60 7.15 14.38
C ALA A 87 -4.70 6.40 15.71
N ARG A 88 -4.25 5.14 15.75
CA ARG A 88 -4.21 4.33 16.98
C ARG A 88 -3.19 4.86 17.97
N THR A 89 -2.00 5.20 17.49
CA THR A 89 -0.95 5.83 18.32
C THR A 89 -1.44 7.13 18.95
N PHE A 90 -2.12 7.97 18.18
CA PHE A 90 -2.70 9.22 18.69
C PHE A 90 -3.76 8.98 19.76
N SER A 91 -4.64 7.97 19.59
CA SER A 91 -5.62 7.60 20.62
C SER A 91 -4.92 7.22 21.93
N ILE A 92 -3.88 6.39 21.89
CA ILE A 92 -3.11 5.98 23.07
C ILE A 92 -2.45 7.19 23.76
N LEU A 93 -1.88 8.12 22.98
CA LEU A 93 -1.29 9.34 23.52
C LEU A 93 -2.34 10.26 24.18
N SER A 94 -3.55 10.32 23.61
CA SER A 94 -4.67 11.06 24.18
C SER A 94 -5.13 10.44 25.51
N ASP A 95 -5.28 9.12 25.58
CA ASP A 95 -5.65 8.40 26.80
C ASP A 95 -4.60 8.66 27.91
N LEU A 96 -3.31 8.59 27.54
CA LEU A 96 -2.21 8.89 28.45
C LEU A 96 -2.25 10.33 28.98
N ALA A 97 -2.52 11.30 28.13
CA ALA A 97 -2.61 12.71 28.50
C ALA A 97 -3.79 12.99 29.46
N HIS A 98 -4.86 12.21 29.38
CA HIS A 98 -6.04 12.31 30.26
C HIS A 98 -5.93 11.40 31.51
N ASN A 99 -4.79 10.73 31.73
CA ASN A 99 -4.59 9.73 32.79
C ASN A 99 -5.58 8.58 32.76
N GLU A 100 -6.03 8.18 31.55
CA GLU A 100 -6.90 7.03 31.34
C GLU A 100 -6.09 5.72 31.30
N ALA A 101 -6.75 4.60 31.58
CA ALA A 101 -6.12 3.29 31.57
C ALA A 101 -5.76 2.87 30.15
N LEU A 102 -4.49 2.60 29.89
CA LEU A 102 -4.01 2.15 28.59
C LEU A 102 -4.37 0.69 28.33
N SER A 103 -4.85 0.41 27.12
CA SER A 103 -5.13 -0.95 26.67
C SER A 103 -3.86 -1.62 26.13
N PRO A 104 -3.38 -2.74 26.72
CA PRO A 104 -2.24 -3.49 26.18
C PRO A 104 -2.46 -3.97 24.74
N THR A 105 -3.70 -4.32 24.38
CA THR A 105 -4.04 -4.73 23.03
C THR A 105 -3.93 -3.55 22.04
N GLN A 106 -4.40 -2.35 22.40
CA GLN A 106 -4.23 -1.18 21.55
C GLN A 106 -2.76 -0.84 21.35
N PHE A 107 -1.96 -0.93 22.41
CA PHE A 107 -0.52 -0.69 22.34
C PHE A 107 0.17 -1.70 21.39
N SER A 108 -0.08 -3.00 21.54
CA SER A 108 0.52 -4.02 20.66
C SER A 108 0.11 -3.89 19.19
N LEU A 109 -1.04 -3.28 18.91
CA LEU A 109 -1.54 -3.05 17.55
C LEU A 109 -1.20 -1.66 16.99
N SER A 110 -0.48 -0.81 17.73
CA SER A 110 -0.08 0.53 17.27
C SER A 110 1.27 0.56 16.54
N VAL A 111 2.03 -0.53 16.57
CA VAL A 111 3.32 -0.60 15.90
C VAL A 111 3.14 -0.79 14.39
N HIS A 112 4.08 -0.30 13.60
CA HIS A 112 3.98 -0.26 12.14
C HIS A 112 3.78 -1.65 11.50
N ASN A 113 4.45 -2.68 12.04
CA ASN A 113 4.35 -4.05 11.54
C ASN A 113 3.19 -4.86 12.14
N ALA A 114 2.31 -4.27 12.95
CA ALA A 114 1.18 -4.99 13.57
C ALA A 114 0.25 -5.61 12.52
N ILE A 115 0.05 -4.93 11.39
CA ILE A 115 -0.85 -5.39 10.32
C ILE A 115 -0.34 -6.69 9.70
N ILE A 116 0.94 -6.77 9.35
CA ILE A 116 1.52 -8.01 8.81
C ILE A 116 1.61 -9.12 9.85
N GLY A 117 1.80 -8.77 11.13
CA GLY A 117 1.70 -9.74 12.23
C GLY A 117 0.29 -10.34 12.35
N LEU A 118 -0.77 -9.52 12.24
CA LEU A 118 -2.15 -9.99 12.19
C LEU A 118 -2.41 -10.84 10.94
N TRP A 119 -1.85 -10.44 9.80
CA TRP A 119 -1.92 -11.19 8.54
C TRP A 119 -1.33 -12.58 8.68
N SER A 120 -0.07 -12.67 9.15
CA SER A 120 0.63 -13.94 9.40
C SER A 120 -0.21 -14.90 10.27
N ILE A 121 -0.76 -14.41 11.39
CA ILE A 121 -1.60 -15.21 12.28
C ILE A 121 -2.89 -15.66 11.56
N GLN A 122 -3.53 -14.77 10.82
CA GLN A 122 -4.79 -15.06 10.15
C GLN A 122 -4.65 -16.04 9.00
N GLN A 123 -3.64 -15.86 8.17
CA GLN A 123 -3.35 -16.73 7.03
C GLN A 123 -2.57 -18.00 7.43
N ARG A 124 -2.11 -18.07 8.68
CA ARG A 124 -1.17 -19.11 9.14
C ARG A 124 0.06 -19.19 8.24
N ASP A 125 0.49 -18.04 7.78
CA ASP A 125 1.63 -17.89 6.89
C ASP A 125 2.84 -17.41 7.68
N THR A 126 3.93 -18.18 7.60
CA THR A 126 5.22 -17.91 8.25
C THR A 126 6.29 -17.52 7.24
N SER A 127 5.90 -17.23 5.99
CA SER A 127 6.80 -16.70 4.99
C SER A 127 7.41 -15.38 5.44
N GLU A 128 8.47 -14.97 4.80
CA GLU A 128 9.12 -13.70 5.06
C GLU A 128 8.17 -12.52 4.85
N MET A 129 8.16 -11.59 5.81
CA MET A 129 7.30 -10.41 5.75
C MET A 129 8.07 -9.16 6.14
N THR A 130 8.12 -8.20 5.24
CA THR A 130 8.77 -6.90 5.42
C THR A 130 7.76 -5.79 5.58
N ALA A 131 7.94 -4.91 6.56
CA ALA A 131 7.15 -3.68 6.73
C ALA A 131 8.03 -2.46 6.51
N LEU A 132 7.67 -1.62 5.54
CA LEU A 132 8.42 -0.44 5.13
C LEU A 132 7.66 0.84 5.48
N ALA A 133 8.36 1.78 6.12
CA ALA A 133 7.90 3.16 6.31
C ALA A 133 8.66 4.08 5.35
N ALA A 134 8.34 4.02 4.08
CA ALA A 134 8.94 4.87 3.07
C ALA A 134 8.16 6.18 2.90
N GLU A 135 8.73 7.15 2.20
CA GLU A 135 8.07 8.41 1.85
C GLU A 135 6.96 8.21 0.80
N GLY A 136 6.59 9.21 0.02
CA GLY A 136 5.51 9.10 -0.97
C GLY A 136 5.80 8.17 -2.17
N ASP A 137 7.01 7.65 -2.29
CA ASP A 137 7.42 6.60 -3.21
C ASP A 137 7.50 5.21 -2.53
N GLY A 138 6.66 4.97 -1.53
CA GLY A 138 6.58 3.69 -0.81
C GLY A 138 6.23 2.50 -1.70
N LEU A 139 5.44 2.71 -2.75
CA LEU A 139 5.16 1.68 -3.75
C LEU A 139 6.44 1.17 -4.41
N GLU A 140 7.27 2.08 -4.91
CA GLU A 140 8.49 1.73 -5.64
C GLU A 140 9.51 1.06 -4.74
N HIS A 141 9.64 1.51 -3.50
CA HIS A 141 10.50 0.85 -2.51
C HIS A 141 10.00 -0.55 -2.15
N ALA A 142 8.68 -0.75 -2.02
CA ALA A 142 8.12 -2.07 -1.77
C ALA A 142 8.32 -3.02 -2.95
N VAL A 143 8.21 -2.52 -4.19
CA VAL A 143 8.48 -3.32 -5.40
C VAL A 143 9.97 -3.64 -5.53
N LEU A 144 10.86 -2.72 -5.16
CA LEU A 144 12.31 -3.00 -5.12
C LEU A 144 12.63 -4.14 -4.15
N GLU A 145 12.08 -4.12 -2.95
CA GLU A 145 12.23 -5.19 -1.95
C GLU A 145 11.66 -6.51 -2.47
N ALA A 146 10.45 -6.48 -3.03
CA ALA A 146 9.83 -7.68 -3.60
C ALA A 146 10.65 -8.27 -4.76
N ALA A 147 11.25 -7.43 -5.62
CA ALA A 147 12.10 -7.91 -6.70
C ALA A 147 13.35 -8.61 -6.18
N MET A 148 13.93 -8.17 -5.06
CA MET A 148 15.05 -8.87 -4.43
C MET A 148 14.62 -10.26 -3.93
N LEU A 149 13.46 -10.38 -3.31
CA LEU A 149 12.91 -11.69 -2.89
C LEU A 149 12.64 -12.62 -4.08
N LEU A 150 12.16 -12.08 -5.22
CA LEU A 150 12.02 -12.86 -6.45
C LEU A 150 13.36 -13.32 -7.00
N ASP A 151 14.39 -12.48 -6.97
CA ASP A 151 15.76 -12.82 -7.39
C ASP A 151 16.40 -13.88 -6.48
N GLU A 152 16.02 -13.92 -5.19
CA GLU A 152 16.40 -14.95 -4.22
C GLU A 152 15.64 -16.28 -4.41
N GLY A 153 14.67 -16.32 -5.31
CA GLY A 153 13.96 -17.54 -5.71
C GLY A 153 12.55 -17.67 -5.20
N ALA A 154 11.96 -16.63 -4.63
CA ALA A 154 10.54 -16.64 -4.31
C ALA A 154 9.69 -16.82 -5.60
N PRO A 155 8.72 -17.75 -5.63
CA PRO A 155 7.89 -17.98 -6.82
C PRO A 155 6.89 -16.85 -7.08
N ALA A 156 6.53 -16.10 -6.05
CA ALA A 156 5.69 -14.92 -6.09
C ALA A 156 5.91 -14.10 -4.81
N VAL A 157 5.63 -12.81 -4.86
CA VAL A 157 5.65 -11.90 -3.71
C VAL A 157 4.40 -11.03 -3.73
N LEU A 158 3.72 -10.93 -2.60
CA LEU A 158 2.59 -10.02 -2.41
C LEU A 158 3.11 -8.65 -1.93
N VAL A 159 2.93 -7.63 -2.75
CA VAL A 159 3.23 -6.24 -2.39
C VAL A 159 1.94 -5.53 -2.01
N VAL A 160 1.92 -4.86 -0.86
CA VAL A 160 0.74 -4.11 -0.40
C VAL A 160 1.16 -2.71 0.04
N VAL A 161 0.52 -1.71 -0.54
CA VAL A 161 0.69 -0.30 -0.15
C VAL A 161 -0.64 0.23 0.36
N ALA A 162 -0.67 0.78 1.55
CA ALA A 162 -1.90 1.31 2.12
C ALA A 162 -1.63 2.55 2.98
N GLU A 163 -2.51 3.52 2.87
CA GLU A 163 -2.50 4.71 3.73
C GLU A 163 -3.89 5.02 4.25
N ASP A 164 -3.95 5.36 5.50
CA ASP A 164 -5.15 5.92 6.11
C ASP A 164 -4.94 7.40 6.44
N GLN A 165 -6.03 8.14 6.56
CA GLN A 165 -5.94 9.53 6.97
C GLN A 165 -5.41 9.63 8.39
N THR A 166 -4.48 10.54 8.58
CA THR A 166 -3.96 10.84 9.89
C THR A 166 -4.94 11.70 10.69
N PRO A 167 -4.89 11.66 12.04
CA PRO A 167 -5.69 12.55 12.86
C PRO A 167 -5.55 14.02 12.46
N PRO A 168 -6.62 14.82 12.49
CA PRO A 168 -6.62 16.21 12.02
C PRO A 168 -5.57 17.10 12.68
N VAL A 169 -5.13 16.78 13.91
CA VAL A 169 -4.07 17.51 14.61
C VAL A 169 -2.75 17.49 13.83
N TYR A 170 -2.51 16.50 13.00
CA TYR A 170 -1.30 16.39 12.18
C TYR A 170 -1.41 17.08 10.81
N ALA A 171 -2.59 17.59 10.43
CA ALA A 171 -2.82 18.24 9.13
C ALA A 171 -1.83 19.37 8.78
N PRO A 172 -1.28 20.15 9.73
CA PRO A 172 -0.26 21.16 9.41
C PRO A 172 1.06 20.57 8.86
N TRP A 173 1.34 19.29 9.16
CA TRP A 173 2.60 18.62 8.78
C TRP A 173 2.41 17.48 7.77
N ILE A 174 1.18 16.96 7.66
CA ILE A 174 0.85 15.82 6.81
C ILE A 174 -0.30 16.22 5.88
N SER A 175 0.00 16.41 4.61
CA SER A 175 -0.97 16.82 3.58
C SER A 175 -0.95 15.92 2.35
N ASP A 176 -0.19 14.83 2.40
CA ASP A 176 0.04 13.93 1.26
C ASP A 176 -1.01 12.82 1.13
N ILE A 177 -1.83 12.60 2.17
CA ILE A 177 -2.91 11.60 2.18
C ILE A 177 -4.26 12.31 2.20
N SER A 178 -4.83 12.56 1.04
CA SER A 178 -6.14 13.22 0.90
C SER A 178 -7.34 12.27 1.10
N PHE A 179 -7.15 10.98 0.89
CA PHE A 179 -8.16 9.93 1.07
C PHE A 179 -7.50 8.61 1.46
N PRO A 180 -8.22 7.71 2.18
CA PRO A 180 -7.68 6.40 2.52
C PRO A 180 -7.66 5.49 1.29
N TYR A 181 -6.60 4.68 1.13
CA TYR A 181 -6.50 3.73 0.03
C TYR A 181 -5.63 2.53 0.38
N ALA A 182 -5.82 1.44 -0.36
CA ALA A 182 -4.89 0.32 -0.41
C ALA A 182 -4.80 -0.24 -1.83
N VAL A 183 -3.60 -0.69 -2.18
CA VAL A 183 -3.31 -1.39 -3.43
C VAL A 183 -2.48 -2.62 -3.10
N ALA A 184 -2.84 -3.76 -3.67
CA ALA A 184 -2.06 -4.98 -3.62
C ALA A 184 -1.68 -5.42 -5.03
N LEU A 185 -0.43 -5.85 -5.19
CA LEU A 185 0.13 -6.40 -6.44
C LEU A 185 0.68 -7.79 -6.13
N LEU A 186 0.33 -8.79 -6.95
CA LEU A 186 0.99 -10.08 -6.96
C LEU A 186 2.09 -10.03 -8.01
N LEU A 187 3.34 -10.02 -7.54
CA LEU A 187 4.52 -10.00 -8.41
C LEU A 187 5.07 -11.40 -8.59
N LYS A 188 5.55 -11.70 -9.81
CA LYS A 188 6.21 -12.95 -10.19
C LYS A 188 7.53 -12.67 -10.91
N PRO A 189 8.46 -13.64 -10.92
CA PRO A 189 9.62 -13.56 -11.79
C PRO A 189 9.19 -13.37 -13.25
N GLY A 190 9.77 -12.37 -13.94
CA GLY A 190 9.39 -12.07 -15.31
C GLY A 190 10.07 -10.83 -15.86
N HIS A 191 9.62 -10.42 -17.06
CA HIS A 191 10.22 -9.33 -17.83
C HIS A 191 9.20 -8.38 -18.44
N ASP A 192 7.90 -8.54 -18.13
CA ASP A 192 6.85 -7.71 -18.71
C ASP A 192 6.85 -6.29 -18.17
N TRP A 193 7.42 -6.10 -16.98
CA TRP A 193 7.58 -4.79 -16.36
C TRP A 193 9.03 -4.51 -16.02
N ARG A 194 9.39 -3.25 -16.17
CA ARG A 194 10.69 -2.71 -15.82
C ARG A 194 10.51 -1.48 -14.95
N LEU A 195 11.17 -1.45 -13.81
CA LEU A 195 11.22 -0.28 -12.93
C LEU A 195 12.66 0.25 -12.90
N SER A 196 12.83 1.54 -13.15
CA SER A 196 14.13 2.22 -13.08
C SER A 196 14.04 3.47 -12.23
N LEU A 197 15.16 3.81 -11.59
CA LEU A 197 15.33 5.00 -10.77
C LEU A 197 16.37 5.92 -11.38
N GLU A 198 16.00 7.19 -11.53
CA GLU A 198 16.87 8.28 -11.97
C GLU A 198 16.80 9.45 -11.00
N THR A 199 17.80 10.33 -11.06
CA THR A 199 17.76 11.59 -10.32
C THR A 199 16.92 12.59 -11.09
N ALA A 200 15.93 13.20 -10.43
CA ALA A 200 15.09 14.25 -11.00
C ALA A 200 15.53 15.64 -10.53
N ASP A 201 15.15 16.66 -11.29
CA ASP A 201 15.28 18.05 -10.86
C ASP A 201 14.26 18.40 -9.77
N GLU A 202 14.65 19.27 -8.83
CA GLU A 202 13.83 19.66 -7.67
C GLU A 202 12.52 20.36 -8.05
N ASN A 203 12.43 20.90 -9.26
CA ASN A 203 11.29 21.69 -9.76
C ASN A 203 10.21 20.86 -10.47
N SER A 204 10.30 19.55 -10.46
CA SER A 204 9.33 18.72 -11.16
C SER A 204 8.01 18.65 -10.38
N ILE A 205 6.90 18.63 -11.12
CA ILE A 205 5.55 18.66 -10.57
C ILE A 205 5.25 17.32 -9.89
N ARG A 206 4.93 17.37 -8.59
CA ARG A 206 4.46 16.22 -7.84
C ARG A 206 3.15 15.69 -8.44
N ALA A 207 3.03 14.38 -8.54
CA ALA A 207 1.78 13.75 -8.97
C ALA A 207 0.62 14.17 -8.04
N PRO A 208 -0.55 14.49 -8.59
CA PRO A 208 -1.69 14.95 -7.78
C PRO A 208 -2.29 13.82 -6.91
N ARG A 209 -1.93 12.58 -7.20
CA ARG A 209 -2.46 11.39 -6.52
C ARG A 209 -1.33 10.47 -6.05
N PRO A 210 -1.58 9.57 -5.08
CA PRO A 210 -0.62 8.55 -4.67
C PRO A 210 -0.14 7.70 -5.86
N HIS A 211 1.16 7.39 -5.89
CA HIS A 211 1.77 6.61 -6.97
C HIS A 211 1.05 5.27 -7.22
N ALA A 212 0.63 4.59 -6.14
CA ALA A 212 -0.09 3.33 -6.24
C ALA A 212 -1.42 3.47 -7.00
N ILE A 213 -2.15 4.57 -6.82
CA ILE A 213 -3.40 4.84 -7.52
C ILE A 213 -3.15 5.20 -8.99
N GLU A 214 -2.11 5.98 -9.28
CA GLU A 214 -1.72 6.30 -10.67
C GLU A 214 -1.22 5.06 -11.41
N LEU A 215 -0.55 4.11 -10.73
CA LEU A 215 -0.17 2.82 -11.33
C LEU A 215 -1.41 2.00 -11.72
N ILE A 216 -2.41 1.86 -10.83
CA ILE A 216 -3.67 1.15 -11.17
C ILE A 216 -4.34 1.78 -12.39
N ARG A 217 -4.37 3.11 -12.45
CA ARG A 217 -4.88 3.81 -13.62
C ARG A 217 -4.08 3.49 -14.88
N ALA A 218 -2.75 3.50 -14.80
CA ALA A 218 -1.90 3.18 -15.94
C ALA A 218 -2.10 1.74 -16.44
N LEU A 219 -2.31 0.78 -15.53
CA LEU A 219 -2.63 -0.61 -15.86
C LEU A 219 -3.96 -0.71 -16.62
N LEU A 220 -5.00 -0.01 -16.16
CA LEU A 220 -6.34 -0.01 -16.75
C LEU A 220 -6.39 0.72 -18.09
N ASP A 221 -5.65 1.83 -18.23
CA ASP A 221 -5.53 2.61 -19.47
C ASP A 221 -4.63 1.90 -20.52
N GLY A 222 -3.96 0.79 -20.16
CA GLY A 222 -3.00 0.10 -21.03
C GLY A 222 -1.76 0.93 -21.36
N ARG A 223 -1.35 1.84 -20.48
CA ARG A 223 -0.16 2.66 -20.70
C ARG A 223 1.11 1.83 -20.64
N HIS A 224 1.97 2.01 -21.63
CA HIS A 224 3.28 1.35 -21.64
C HIS A 224 4.30 1.98 -20.70
N THR A 225 4.10 3.23 -20.32
CA THR A 225 5.03 3.94 -19.45
C THR A 225 4.27 4.87 -18.50
N CYS A 226 4.64 4.85 -17.23
CA CYS A 226 4.27 5.88 -16.28
C CYS A 226 5.47 6.29 -15.43
N THR A 227 5.50 7.56 -15.04
CA THR A 227 6.61 8.14 -14.29
C THR A 227 6.06 8.70 -12.99
N HIS A 228 6.70 8.32 -11.89
CA HIS A 228 6.39 8.82 -10.57
C HIS A 228 7.58 9.57 -10.01
N GLN A 229 7.33 10.74 -9.41
CA GLN A 229 8.38 11.52 -8.81
C GLN A 229 8.10 11.80 -7.34
N TRP A 230 9.14 11.63 -6.53
CA TRP A 230 9.16 12.03 -5.13
C TRP A 230 10.51 12.68 -4.78
N ASN A 231 10.49 13.94 -4.41
CA ASN A 231 11.69 14.73 -4.21
C ASN A 231 12.62 14.65 -5.44
N ARG A 232 13.88 14.29 -5.25
CA ARG A 232 14.88 14.12 -6.31
C ARG A 232 14.91 12.72 -6.92
N ARG A 233 13.95 11.86 -6.62
CA ARG A 233 13.82 10.51 -7.16
C ARG A 233 12.75 10.49 -8.23
N GLN A 234 13.10 10.05 -9.43
CA GLN A 234 12.17 9.79 -10.52
C GLN A 234 12.17 8.30 -10.82
N TRP A 235 11.03 7.69 -10.64
CA TRP A 235 10.77 6.30 -10.92
C TRP A 235 10.05 6.19 -12.26
N THR A 236 10.55 5.30 -13.13
CA THR A 236 9.92 5.01 -14.42
C THR A 236 9.50 3.56 -14.47
N TRP A 237 8.21 3.35 -14.58
CA TRP A 237 7.57 2.08 -14.85
C TRP A 237 7.41 1.93 -16.35
N GLN A 238 7.91 0.85 -16.92
CA GLN A 238 7.84 0.59 -18.35
C GLN A 238 7.35 -0.83 -18.60
N ARG A 239 6.29 -0.98 -19.37
CA ARG A 239 5.81 -2.25 -19.88
C ARG A 239 6.62 -2.61 -21.14
N THR A 240 7.15 -3.82 -21.20
CA THR A 240 8.03 -4.29 -22.28
C THR A 240 7.28 -5.07 -23.36
N ARG A 241 6.04 -5.50 -23.08
CA ARG A 241 5.16 -6.21 -24.01
C ARG A 241 3.76 -5.66 -24.01
#